data_0687d031bf513bfdcff925538130ffb7
#
_entry.id   0687d031bf513bfdcff925538130ffb7
#
_cell.length_a   1.000
_cell.length_b   1.000
_cell.length_c   1.000
_cell.angle_alpha   90.00
_cell.angle_beta   90.00
_cell.angle_gamma   90.00
#
_symmetry.space_group_name_H-M   'P 1'
#
loop_
_entity.id
_entity.type
_entity.pdbx_description
1 polymer ?
#
loop_
_entity_poly.entity_id
_entity_poly.type
_entity_poly.pdbx_seq_one_letter_code
_entity_poly.pdbx_strand_id
1 'polypeptide(L)'
;MHLPPSTPGKPRVLVVDQTEGDLSLLRGGASADTFARMIAAALAEHPDAEIWIKTHPDVLSGRRRGHYERWQLDSRVRLLAQECCPLSLLAQMDHVYVATSQMGFEALMLGKPVTCFGLPWYAGWGLTHDVHPEAARLALRRGRQRNVVDLFVAAYIQYTRYIHPVTGQSASIFDVIDWLARNKAIGQEGRAPTYCVGMSLWKRATVMPFLSASTIRSLRHLSPDKLSRLPQDTTIAIWGDRHAGLIARARARGLTVLQMEDGFVRSAGLGSDLHAPLSLAVDPDGVHYDPKSASKLEQLLSTRTVNPDDAGRGRRLRETLVRNGIDKYNLGHSTIPVLPAQALGKRIILVIGQVEDDASVRNGSTLVKGNDALLAATRRANPDAWVIYKSHPDVEAGNRIGSLKPASEILADQIITEASLGACLVLADEVHVMTSLSGFEALLRGKAVHCYGAPFYAGWGLTTDHFPLPRRQRRLTLDELVFVALCLYPRYRLPGVEGFCSVEDVVDWLARRKRARLGATSESWLVRQGRKAGHLARSVLQHGRYV
;
A
#
# COMPACT_ATOMS: atom_id res chain seq x y z
N MET A 1 21.22 2.21 9.30
CA MET A 1 22.52 2.72 9.72
C MET A 1 23.37 1.53 10.06
N HIS A 2 24.54 1.43 9.47
CA HIS A 2 25.54 0.46 9.90
C HIS A 2 26.49 1.17 10.86
N LEU A 3 26.55 0.70 12.10
CA LEU A 3 27.64 1.04 12.98
C LEU A 3 28.95 0.58 12.33
N PRO A 4 30.10 1.19 12.66
CA PRO A 4 31.38 0.64 12.26
C PRO A 4 31.43 -0.86 12.54
N PRO A 5 32.13 -1.65 11.74
CA PRO A 5 32.27 -3.09 12.01
C PRO A 5 32.70 -3.29 13.47
N SER A 6 32.10 -4.28 14.15
CA SER A 6 32.55 -4.65 15.49
C SER A 6 33.99 -5.14 15.42
N THR A 7 34.81 -4.72 16.37
CA THR A 7 36.12 -5.34 16.55
C THR A 7 35.90 -6.83 16.89
N PRO A 8 36.39 -7.78 16.11
CA PRO A 8 36.16 -9.19 16.37
C PRO A 8 36.51 -9.55 17.83
N GLY A 9 35.56 -10.24 18.50
CA GLY A 9 35.73 -10.67 19.88
C GLY A 9 35.47 -9.63 20.97
N LYS A 10 35.16 -8.36 20.62
CA LYS A 10 34.78 -7.35 21.60
C LYS A 10 33.27 -7.19 21.70
N PRO A 11 32.68 -7.37 22.91
CA PRO A 11 31.28 -7.08 23.12
C PRO A 11 30.97 -5.59 22.97
N ARG A 12 29.72 -5.25 22.63
CA ARG A 12 29.22 -3.89 22.55
C ARG A 12 28.21 -3.63 23.65
N VAL A 13 28.45 -2.62 24.42
CA VAL A 13 27.56 -2.19 25.53
C VAL A 13 27.00 -0.81 25.21
N LEU A 14 25.67 -0.69 25.33
CA LEU A 14 24.98 0.57 25.12
C LEU A 14 24.63 1.20 26.47
N VAL A 15 25.00 2.45 26.64
CA VAL A 15 24.55 3.33 27.74
C VAL A 15 23.61 4.37 27.13
N VAL A 16 22.35 4.40 27.60
CA VAL A 16 21.32 5.28 27.03
C VAL A 16 21.24 6.56 27.82
N ASP A 17 21.53 7.68 27.13
CA ASP A 17 21.34 9.04 27.66
C ASP A 17 19.85 9.42 27.64
N GLN A 18 19.45 10.31 28.56
CA GLN A 18 18.11 10.90 28.62
C GLN A 18 18.24 12.43 28.77
N THR A 19 17.16 13.15 28.52
CA THR A 19 17.15 14.60 28.66
C THR A 19 17.09 15.05 30.12
N GLU A 20 17.83 16.11 30.46
CA GLU A 20 17.68 16.76 31.78
C GLU A 20 16.24 17.23 31.99
N GLY A 21 15.72 17.03 33.21
CA GLY A 21 14.35 17.43 33.55
C GLY A 21 13.25 16.48 33.06
N ASP A 22 13.60 15.30 32.53
CA ASP A 22 12.59 14.28 32.19
C ASP A 22 11.90 13.78 33.47
N LEU A 23 10.58 13.87 33.49
CA LEU A 23 9.75 13.42 34.62
C LEU A 23 9.93 11.94 34.94
N SER A 24 10.25 11.12 33.95
CA SER A 24 10.50 9.69 34.14
C SER A 24 11.74 9.45 35.01
N LEU A 25 12.77 10.29 34.88
CA LEU A 25 13.96 10.24 35.73
C LEU A 25 13.58 10.54 37.19
N LEU A 26 12.93 11.68 37.40
CA LEU A 26 12.53 12.12 38.76
C LEU A 26 11.64 11.07 39.43
N ARG A 27 10.60 10.59 38.73
CA ARG A 27 9.64 9.60 39.26
C ARG A 27 10.24 8.20 39.38
N GLY A 28 11.24 7.88 38.57
CA GLY A 28 12.00 6.64 38.60
C GLY A 28 13.22 6.67 39.54
N GLY A 29 13.36 7.71 40.37
CA GLY A 29 14.44 7.82 41.34
C GLY A 29 15.83 8.03 40.76
N ALA A 30 15.92 8.56 39.54
CA ALA A 30 17.20 8.82 38.87
C ALA A 30 17.57 10.31 38.91
N SER A 31 18.86 10.60 38.96
CA SER A 31 19.45 11.94 39.00
C SER A 31 20.66 12.03 38.07
N ALA A 32 21.32 13.17 37.98
CA ALA A 32 22.56 13.32 37.23
C ALA A 32 23.65 12.33 37.68
N ASP A 33 23.77 12.08 39.00
CA ASP A 33 24.69 11.09 39.56
C ASP A 33 24.39 9.64 39.07
N THR A 34 23.13 9.34 38.76
CA THR A 34 22.76 8.04 38.19
C THR A 34 23.49 7.77 36.87
N PHE A 35 23.62 8.78 36.01
CA PHE A 35 24.31 8.65 34.73
C PHE A 35 25.82 8.47 34.90
N ALA A 36 26.41 9.14 35.92
CA ALA A 36 27.81 8.93 36.30
C ALA A 36 28.04 7.46 36.72
N ARG A 37 27.19 6.94 37.55
CA ARG A 37 27.27 5.54 38.00
C ARG A 37 27.01 4.53 36.86
N MET A 38 26.13 4.85 35.93
CA MET A 38 25.85 3.98 34.76
C MET A 38 27.12 3.79 33.91
N ILE A 39 27.80 4.86 33.53
CA ILE A 39 29.00 4.74 32.70
C ILE A 39 30.17 4.09 33.46
N ALA A 40 30.32 4.38 34.75
CA ALA A 40 31.35 3.78 35.59
C ALA A 40 31.11 2.23 35.73
N ALA A 41 29.86 1.82 35.92
CA ALA A 41 29.52 0.40 36.00
C ALA A 41 29.75 -0.29 34.64
N ALA A 42 29.32 0.31 33.52
CA ALA A 42 29.55 -0.25 32.19
C ALA A 42 31.04 -0.48 31.89
N LEU A 43 31.89 0.47 32.27
CA LEU A 43 33.36 0.38 32.12
C LEU A 43 33.99 -0.69 33.02
N ALA A 44 33.49 -0.84 34.25
CA ALA A 44 34.00 -1.79 35.22
C ALA A 44 33.54 -3.24 34.97
N GLU A 45 32.26 -3.40 34.61
CA GLU A 45 31.66 -4.73 34.37
C GLU A 45 32.03 -5.32 33.02
N HIS A 46 32.44 -4.46 32.07
CA HIS A 46 32.82 -4.85 30.69
C HIS A 46 34.18 -4.28 30.30
N PRO A 47 35.30 -4.75 30.89
CA PRO A 47 36.63 -4.17 30.70
C PRO A 47 37.13 -4.25 29.25
N ASP A 48 36.69 -5.25 28.48
CA ASP A 48 37.09 -5.47 27.09
C ASP A 48 36.07 -4.98 26.06
N ALA A 49 34.95 -4.38 26.49
CA ALA A 49 33.87 -3.97 25.60
C ALA A 49 34.10 -2.60 24.94
N GLU A 50 33.47 -2.43 23.79
CA GLU A 50 33.22 -1.09 23.21
C GLU A 50 31.97 -0.51 23.88
N ILE A 51 32.11 0.60 24.58
CA ILE A 51 30.99 1.28 25.24
C ILE A 51 30.45 2.37 24.29
N TRP A 52 29.16 2.30 24.00
CA TRP A 52 28.47 3.26 23.17
C TRP A 52 27.48 4.08 23.99
N ILE A 53 27.53 5.40 23.92
CA ILE A 53 26.52 6.28 24.54
C ILE A 53 25.56 6.75 23.45
N LYS A 54 24.28 6.41 23.57
CA LYS A 54 23.23 6.92 22.68
C LYS A 54 22.66 8.21 23.21
N THR A 55 22.97 9.32 22.55
CA THR A 55 22.43 10.64 22.87
C THR A 55 20.95 10.74 22.43
N HIS A 56 20.13 11.39 23.25
CA HIS A 56 18.72 11.62 22.94
C HIS A 56 18.53 12.55 21.72
N PRO A 57 17.53 12.34 20.84
CA PRO A 57 17.31 13.19 19.67
C PRO A 57 17.12 14.68 19.98
N ASP A 58 16.44 15.03 21.08
CA ASP A 58 16.25 16.43 21.49
C ASP A 58 17.56 17.10 21.96
N VAL A 59 18.51 16.32 22.45
CA VAL A 59 19.87 16.79 22.77
C VAL A 59 20.63 17.06 21.48
N LEU A 60 20.56 16.15 20.51
CA LEU A 60 21.18 16.31 19.18
C LEU A 60 20.65 17.53 18.43
N SER A 61 19.37 17.84 18.59
CA SER A 61 18.76 19.04 17.98
C SER A 61 19.00 20.34 18.75
N GLY A 62 19.71 20.29 19.89
CA GLY A 62 19.96 21.43 20.75
C GLY A 62 18.73 21.95 21.52
N ARG A 63 17.62 21.22 21.51
CA ARG A 63 16.37 21.62 22.20
C ARG A 63 16.45 21.38 23.71
N ARG A 64 17.21 20.39 24.14
CA ARG A 64 17.40 20.01 25.55
C ARG A 64 18.85 19.63 25.82
N ARG A 65 19.22 19.54 27.10
CA ARG A 65 20.55 19.08 27.53
C ARG A 65 20.49 17.60 27.87
N GLY A 66 21.58 16.88 27.64
CA GLY A 66 21.85 15.53 28.06
C GLY A 66 22.78 15.47 29.25
N HIS A 67 23.02 14.27 29.75
CA HIS A 67 23.87 14.06 30.92
C HIS A 67 25.34 13.80 30.56
N TYR A 68 25.65 13.46 29.31
CA TYR A 68 27.00 13.08 28.88
C TYR A 68 27.74 14.12 28.02
N GLU A 69 27.17 15.28 27.73
CA GLU A 69 27.74 16.30 26.83
C GLU A 69 29.09 16.88 27.29
N ARG A 70 29.37 16.83 28.59
CA ARG A 70 30.54 17.48 29.21
C ARG A 70 31.56 16.50 29.80
N TRP A 71 31.42 15.22 29.53
CA TRP A 71 32.30 14.23 30.11
C TRP A 71 33.58 14.06 29.29
N GLN A 72 34.75 13.99 29.99
CA GLN A 72 35.94 13.41 29.39
C GLN A 72 35.74 11.89 29.34
N LEU A 73 35.48 11.38 28.13
CA LEU A 73 35.18 9.98 27.92
C LEU A 73 36.49 9.17 27.88
N ASP A 74 36.46 7.99 28.50
CA ASP A 74 37.48 6.94 28.32
C ASP A 74 37.66 6.61 26.83
N SER A 75 38.88 6.21 26.44
CA SER A 75 39.20 5.86 25.06
C SER A 75 38.32 4.73 24.44
N ARG A 76 37.69 3.92 25.29
CA ARG A 76 36.76 2.86 24.90
C ARG A 76 35.33 3.36 24.69
N VAL A 77 35.03 4.61 25.10
CA VAL A 77 33.67 5.17 25.02
C VAL A 77 33.49 5.95 23.72
N ARG A 78 32.43 5.67 23.01
CA ARG A 78 32.04 6.33 21.75
C ARG A 78 30.66 6.97 21.88
N LEU A 79 30.59 8.26 21.55
CA LEU A 79 29.30 8.97 21.54
C LEU A 79 28.60 8.75 20.20
N LEU A 80 27.36 8.24 20.23
CA LEU A 80 26.51 8.08 19.06
C LEU A 80 25.57 9.27 18.95
N ALA A 81 26.04 10.29 18.23
CA ALA A 81 25.35 11.56 17.99
C ALA A 81 24.59 11.58 16.66
N GLN A 82 24.18 10.44 16.13
CA GLN A 82 23.45 10.36 14.86
C GLN A 82 22.05 9.80 15.10
N GLU A 83 21.11 10.28 14.28
CA GLU A 83 19.78 9.66 14.24
C GLU A 83 19.88 8.23 13.72
N CYS A 84 19.34 7.29 14.48
CA CYS A 84 19.29 5.88 14.11
C CYS A 84 17.99 5.24 14.60
N CYS A 85 17.59 4.18 13.93
CA CYS A 85 16.49 3.34 14.41
C CYS A 85 16.92 2.64 15.72
N PRO A 86 16.23 2.85 16.86
CA PRO A 86 16.62 2.24 18.13
C PRO A 86 16.72 0.72 18.06
N LEU A 87 15.77 0.02 17.46
CA LEU A 87 15.78 -1.44 17.34
C LEU A 87 16.98 -1.95 16.52
N SER A 88 17.35 -1.25 15.44
CA SER A 88 18.53 -1.62 14.63
C SER A 88 19.85 -1.40 15.38
N LEU A 89 19.89 -0.42 16.28
CA LEU A 89 21.02 -0.19 17.16
C LEU A 89 21.08 -1.29 18.23
N LEU A 90 19.98 -1.50 18.96
CA LEU A 90 19.88 -2.48 20.03
C LEU A 90 20.19 -3.92 19.55
N ALA A 91 19.79 -4.28 18.33
CA ALA A 91 20.10 -5.59 17.75
C ALA A 91 21.62 -5.87 17.68
N GLN A 92 22.46 -4.81 17.59
CA GLN A 92 23.92 -4.90 17.48
C GLN A 92 24.63 -4.81 18.85
N MET A 93 23.87 -4.71 19.95
CA MET A 93 24.41 -4.59 21.31
C MET A 93 24.32 -5.92 22.03
N ASP A 94 25.26 -6.14 22.96
CA ASP A 94 25.30 -7.34 23.82
C ASP A 94 24.72 -7.05 25.19
N HIS A 95 24.77 -5.80 25.67
CA HIS A 95 24.19 -5.37 26.94
C HIS A 95 23.70 -3.92 26.86
N VAL A 96 22.67 -3.56 27.62
CA VAL A 96 22.07 -2.22 27.61
C VAL A 96 21.90 -1.69 29.03
N TYR A 97 22.44 -0.49 29.30
CA TYR A 97 22.34 0.24 30.55
C TYR A 97 21.38 1.42 30.39
N VAL A 98 20.40 1.51 31.27
CA VAL A 98 19.35 2.55 31.24
C VAL A 98 19.11 3.11 32.64
N ALA A 99 18.70 4.37 32.74
CA ALA A 99 18.05 4.87 33.93
C ALA A 99 16.56 4.49 33.91
N THR A 100 15.76 5.15 33.09
CA THR A 100 14.31 4.88 32.96
C THR A 100 13.83 4.82 31.51
N SER A 101 14.75 4.83 30.55
CA SER A 101 14.48 4.92 29.13
C SER A 101 13.64 3.76 28.61
N GLN A 102 12.67 4.05 27.72
CA GLN A 102 11.88 3.06 26.98
C GLN A 102 12.76 2.10 26.15
N MET A 103 13.96 2.53 25.74
CA MET A 103 14.91 1.66 25.02
C MET A 103 15.31 0.42 25.82
N GLY A 104 15.22 0.45 27.17
CA GLY A 104 15.43 -0.76 27.97
C GLY A 104 14.36 -1.83 27.71
N PHE A 105 13.08 -1.45 27.58
CA PHE A 105 12.04 -2.41 27.21
C PHE A 105 12.18 -2.88 25.76
N GLU A 106 12.55 -1.99 24.84
CA GLU A 106 12.86 -2.35 23.45
C GLU A 106 14.03 -3.36 23.37
N ALA A 107 15.03 -3.22 24.24
CA ALA A 107 16.14 -4.18 24.37
C ALA A 107 15.66 -5.54 24.87
N LEU A 108 14.79 -5.57 25.91
CA LEU A 108 14.18 -6.80 26.40
C LEU A 108 13.37 -7.52 25.30
N MET A 109 12.63 -6.80 24.46
CA MET A 109 11.91 -7.39 23.33
C MET A 109 12.86 -8.04 22.29
N LEU A 110 14.10 -7.58 22.21
CA LEU A 110 15.15 -8.18 21.37
C LEU A 110 15.98 -9.24 22.08
N GLY A 111 15.59 -9.64 23.31
CA GLY A 111 16.30 -10.63 24.11
C GLY A 111 17.66 -10.16 24.65
N LYS A 112 17.89 -8.83 24.74
CA LYS A 112 19.15 -8.27 25.24
C LYS A 112 19.11 -8.12 26.76
N PRO A 113 20.21 -8.41 27.48
CA PRO A 113 20.35 -8.12 28.90
C PRO A 113 20.23 -6.62 29.15
N VAL A 114 19.51 -6.24 30.20
CA VAL A 114 19.28 -4.84 30.57
C VAL A 114 19.59 -4.61 32.05
N THR A 115 20.43 -3.61 32.34
CA THR A 115 20.68 -3.13 33.71
C THR A 115 19.97 -1.78 33.90
N CYS A 116 19.11 -1.70 34.94
CA CYS A 116 18.33 -0.50 35.27
C CYS A 116 18.92 0.21 36.49
N PHE A 117 19.31 1.46 36.33
CA PHE A 117 19.80 2.34 37.41
C PHE A 117 18.69 3.20 38.04
N GLY A 118 17.57 3.31 37.39
CA GLY A 118 16.32 3.85 37.91
C GLY A 118 15.25 2.75 38.02
N LEU A 119 14.00 3.19 38.22
CA LEU A 119 12.85 2.30 38.39
C LEU A 119 11.81 2.44 37.27
N PRO A 120 12.16 2.06 36.01
CA PRO A 120 11.19 2.10 34.94
C PRO A 120 10.04 1.10 35.18
N TRP A 121 8.97 1.24 34.40
CA TRP A 121 7.77 0.41 34.53
C TRP A 121 8.03 -1.09 34.32
N TYR A 122 9.07 -1.45 33.59
CA TYR A 122 9.46 -2.83 33.28
C TYR A 122 10.51 -3.41 34.24
N ALA A 123 11.08 -2.62 35.19
CA ALA A 123 11.99 -3.12 36.24
C ALA A 123 11.25 -3.89 37.33
N GLY A 124 11.93 -4.72 38.12
CA GLY A 124 11.39 -5.44 39.25
C GLY A 124 10.44 -6.61 38.92
N TRP A 125 10.42 -7.10 37.68
CA TRP A 125 9.64 -8.25 37.22
C TRP A 125 10.50 -9.49 36.94
N GLY A 126 11.80 -9.43 37.31
CA GLY A 126 12.76 -10.50 37.06
C GLY A 126 13.33 -10.59 35.67
N LEU A 127 13.15 -9.52 34.85
CA LEU A 127 13.63 -9.43 33.47
C LEU A 127 14.88 -8.54 33.33
N THR A 128 15.16 -7.72 34.33
CA THR A 128 16.23 -6.73 34.34
C THR A 128 17.14 -6.96 35.56
N HIS A 129 18.40 -6.55 35.43
CA HIS A 129 19.29 -6.37 36.58
C HIS A 129 19.06 -4.97 37.17
N ASP A 130 18.38 -4.90 38.30
CA ASP A 130 17.95 -3.64 38.90
C ASP A 130 18.91 -3.25 40.03
N VAL A 131 19.71 -2.19 39.81
CA VAL A 131 20.75 -1.72 40.75
C VAL A 131 20.34 -0.48 41.56
N HIS A 132 19.07 -0.04 41.40
CA HIS A 132 18.53 1.07 42.20
C HIS A 132 18.34 0.64 43.67
N PRO A 133 18.62 1.51 44.70
CA PRO A 133 18.47 1.17 46.10
C PRO A 133 17.07 0.64 46.50
N GLU A 134 16.02 1.16 45.86
CA GLU A 134 14.63 0.74 46.10
C GLU A 134 14.20 -0.48 45.25
N ALA A 135 15.11 -1.10 44.49
CA ALA A 135 14.76 -2.20 43.57
C ALA A 135 14.15 -3.42 44.33
N ALA A 136 14.69 -3.76 45.48
CA ALA A 136 14.16 -4.86 46.29
C ALA A 136 12.73 -4.59 46.78
N ARG A 137 12.44 -3.35 47.21
CA ARG A 137 11.09 -2.91 47.60
C ARG A 137 10.14 -2.94 46.43
N LEU A 138 10.60 -2.51 45.25
CA LEU A 138 9.81 -2.56 44.02
C LEU A 138 9.47 -4.02 43.64
N ALA A 139 10.44 -4.93 43.71
CA ALA A 139 10.24 -6.34 43.40
C ALA A 139 9.23 -7.00 44.36
N LEU A 140 9.29 -6.68 45.65
CA LEU A 140 8.29 -7.15 46.65
C LEU A 140 6.89 -6.64 46.30
N ARG A 141 6.73 -5.37 45.92
CA ARG A 141 5.44 -4.80 45.51
C ARG A 141 4.89 -5.46 44.27
N ARG A 142 5.73 -5.81 43.29
CA ARG A 142 5.35 -6.46 42.04
C ARG A 142 5.08 -7.94 42.20
N GLY A 143 5.72 -8.58 43.15
CA GLY A 143 5.36 -9.88 43.75
C GLY A 143 5.43 -11.10 42.85
N ARG A 144 5.78 -10.97 41.55
CA ARG A 144 5.83 -12.09 40.60
C ARG A 144 6.87 -11.86 39.53
N GLN A 145 7.54 -12.91 39.12
CA GLN A 145 8.30 -12.92 37.89
C GLN A 145 7.35 -12.92 36.70
N ARG A 146 7.73 -12.21 35.62
CA ARG A 146 7.01 -12.11 34.38
C ARG A 146 7.94 -12.37 33.20
N ASN A 147 7.38 -12.73 32.05
CA ASN A 147 8.11 -12.73 30.79
C ASN A 147 7.87 -11.43 30.01
N VAL A 148 8.63 -11.23 28.92
CA VAL A 148 8.54 -10.02 28.09
C VAL A 148 7.15 -9.89 27.44
N VAL A 149 6.54 -11.03 27.05
CA VAL A 149 5.21 -11.04 26.43
C VAL A 149 4.14 -10.59 27.43
N ASP A 150 4.22 -11.01 28.69
CA ASP A 150 3.30 -10.56 29.75
C ASP A 150 3.34 -9.03 29.89
N LEU A 151 4.54 -8.45 29.93
CA LEU A 151 4.71 -7.01 30.04
C LEU A 151 4.22 -6.28 28.77
N PHE A 152 4.49 -6.85 27.59
CA PHE A 152 3.99 -6.32 26.35
C PHE A 152 2.46 -6.28 26.31
N VAL A 153 1.82 -7.41 26.64
CA VAL A 153 0.35 -7.50 26.69
C VAL A 153 -0.22 -6.49 27.67
N ALA A 154 0.34 -6.42 28.88
CA ALA A 154 -0.13 -5.48 29.90
C ALA A 154 -0.01 -4.02 29.44
N ALA A 155 1.17 -3.61 28.94
CA ALA A 155 1.45 -2.23 28.61
C ALA A 155 0.81 -1.81 27.27
N TYR A 156 0.99 -2.60 26.19
CA TYR A 156 0.61 -2.20 24.85
C TYR A 156 -0.78 -2.64 24.42
N ILE A 157 -1.34 -3.70 25.03
CA ILE A 157 -2.67 -4.19 24.64
C ILE A 157 -3.74 -3.78 25.67
N GLN A 158 -3.46 -3.97 26.97
CA GLN A 158 -4.47 -3.76 28.01
C GLN A 158 -4.51 -2.33 28.54
N TYR A 159 -3.34 -1.71 28.78
CA TYR A 159 -3.24 -0.38 29.37
C TYR A 159 -3.43 0.75 28.35
N THR A 160 -2.75 0.67 27.21
CA THR A 160 -2.77 1.73 26.18
C THR A 160 -4.05 1.67 25.33
N ARG A 161 -4.59 2.85 24.99
CA ARG A 161 -5.71 3.01 24.07
C ARG A 161 -5.19 3.56 22.74
N TYR A 162 -5.69 3.01 21.65
CA TYR A 162 -5.29 3.39 20.30
C TYR A 162 -6.46 3.95 19.52
N ILE A 163 -6.15 4.89 18.65
CA ILE A 163 -7.08 5.48 17.68
C ILE A 163 -6.62 5.07 16.30
N HIS A 164 -7.53 4.55 15.48
CA HIS A 164 -7.24 4.18 14.10
C HIS A 164 -6.87 5.43 13.30
N PRO A 165 -5.68 5.52 12.69
CA PRO A 165 -5.19 6.75 12.07
C PRO A 165 -6.04 7.25 10.89
N VAL A 166 -6.81 6.35 10.26
CA VAL A 166 -7.66 6.66 9.11
C VAL A 166 -9.09 6.99 9.50
N THR A 167 -9.66 6.22 10.45
CA THR A 167 -11.09 6.33 10.78
C THR A 167 -11.39 7.17 12.02
N GLY A 168 -10.37 7.43 12.86
CA GLY A 168 -10.54 8.10 14.15
C GLY A 168 -11.29 7.27 15.21
N GLN A 169 -11.59 6.00 14.91
CA GLN A 169 -12.28 5.09 15.83
C GLN A 169 -11.29 4.37 16.75
N SER A 170 -11.81 3.70 17.77
CA SER A 170 -10.99 2.81 18.62
C SER A 170 -10.31 1.73 17.77
N ALA A 171 -9.05 1.46 18.05
CA ALA A 171 -8.20 0.54 17.29
C ALA A 171 -7.37 -0.35 18.21
N SER A 172 -6.78 -1.38 17.63
CA SER A 172 -5.71 -2.16 18.25
C SER A 172 -4.34 -1.55 17.97
N ILE A 173 -3.31 -1.97 18.73
CA ILE A 173 -1.93 -1.61 18.40
C ILE A 173 -1.54 -2.10 17.00
N PHE A 174 -2.05 -3.25 16.56
CA PHE A 174 -1.70 -3.85 15.27
C PHE A 174 -2.20 -3.00 14.09
N ASP A 175 -3.39 -2.39 14.20
CA ASP A 175 -3.90 -1.45 13.20
C ASP A 175 -2.97 -0.25 13.05
N VAL A 176 -2.45 0.27 14.18
CA VAL A 176 -1.50 1.39 14.17
C VAL A 176 -0.14 0.99 13.61
N ILE A 177 0.37 -0.19 13.99
CA ILE A 177 1.63 -0.74 13.46
C ILE A 177 1.53 -0.92 11.94
N ASP A 178 0.46 -1.51 11.45
CA ASP A 178 0.25 -1.74 10.02
C ASP A 178 0.20 -0.43 9.23
N TRP A 179 -0.46 0.58 9.79
CA TRP A 179 -0.50 1.91 9.18
C TRP A 179 0.89 2.56 9.15
N LEU A 180 1.62 2.53 10.26
CA LEU A 180 2.98 3.08 10.37
C LEU A 180 3.94 2.36 9.43
N ALA A 181 3.90 1.02 9.40
CA ALA A 181 4.77 0.20 8.55
C ALA A 181 4.53 0.51 7.06
N ARG A 182 3.26 0.59 6.64
CA ARG A 182 2.88 0.95 5.27
C ARG A 182 3.40 2.32 4.88
N ASN A 183 3.15 3.33 5.73
CA ASN A 183 3.56 4.70 5.44
C ASN A 183 5.09 4.86 5.45
N LYS A 184 5.79 4.15 6.34
CA LYS A 184 7.26 4.11 6.37
C LYS A 184 7.82 3.46 5.09
N ALA A 185 7.27 2.33 4.66
CA ALA A 185 7.72 1.63 3.45
C ALA A 185 7.55 2.50 2.21
N ILE A 186 6.36 3.10 2.01
CA ILE A 186 6.09 3.99 0.88
C ILE A 186 6.96 5.25 0.96
N GLY A 187 7.17 5.80 2.17
CA GLY A 187 8.05 6.95 2.39
C GLY A 187 9.52 6.66 2.06
N GLN A 188 9.97 5.42 2.24
CA GLN A 188 11.33 5.02 1.87
C GLN A 188 11.52 4.85 0.35
N GLU A 189 10.49 4.38 -0.37
CA GLU A 189 10.52 4.28 -1.83
C GLU A 189 10.65 5.66 -2.51
N GLY A 190 10.18 6.74 -1.88
CA GLY A 190 10.01 8.06 -2.49
C GLY A 190 11.00 9.14 -2.03
N ARG A 191 12.20 8.81 -1.56
CA ARG A 191 13.16 9.82 -1.06
C ARG A 191 13.79 10.69 -2.14
N ALA A 192 13.84 10.22 -3.38
CA ALA A 192 14.45 10.93 -4.50
C ALA A 192 13.58 12.10 -5.01
N PRO A 193 14.18 13.18 -5.51
CA PRO A 193 13.46 14.22 -6.23
C PRO A 193 12.70 13.63 -7.41
N THR A 194 11.39 13.95 -7.53
CA THR A 194 10.53 13.36 -8.57
C THR A 194 10.02 14.42 -9.53
N TYR A 195 10.20 14.17 -10.84
CA TYR A 195 9.66 14.98 -11.91
C TYR A 195 8.43 14.30 -12.54
N CYS A 196 7.27 14.90 -12.36
CA CYS A 196 6.02 14.46 -12.98
C CYS A 196 5.89 15.08 -14.38
N VAL A 197 5.84 14.25 -15.43
CA VAL A 197 5.84 14.73 -16.82
C VAL A 197 4.48 14.51 -17.48
N GLY A 198 3.98 15.55 -18.19
CA GLY A 198 2.76 15.49 -19.00
C GLY A 198 1.45 15.42 -18.22
N MET A 199 1.44 15.84 -16.94
CA MET A 199 0.24 15.81 -16.12
C MET A 199 -0.59 17.08 -16.23
N SER A 200 -1.91 16.92 -16.47
CA SER A 200 -2.88 18.02 -16.36
C SER A 200 -3.01 18.53 -14.92
N LEU A 201 -3.57 19.73 -14.72
CA LEU A 201 -3.81 20.30 -13.38
C LEU A 201 -4.60 19.34 -12.49
N TRP A 202 -5.65 18.71 -13.00
CA TRP A 202 -6.44 17.73 -12.27
C TRP A 202 -5.59 16.51 -11.83
N LYS A 203 -4.77 15.97 -12.73
CA LYS A 203 -3.86 14.87 -12.38
C LYS A 203 -2.81 15.29 -11.35
N ARG A 204 -2.29 16.51 -11.42
CA ARG A 204 -1.39 17.01 -10.37
C ARG A 204 -2.07 16.95 -9.00
N ALA A 205 -3.27 17.53 -8.89
CA ALA A 205 -4.01 17.60 -7.64
C ALA A 205 -4.42 16.21 -7.10
N THR A 206 -4.72 15.24 -7.97
CA THR A 206 -5.31 13.96 -7.56
C THR A 206 -4.34 12.78 -7.55
N VAL A 207 -3.26 12.84 -8.35
CA VAL A 207 -2.30 11.73 -8.54
C VAL A 207 -0.99 11.98 -7.79
N MET A 208 -0.47 13.22 -7.82
CA MET A 208 0.80 13.52 -7.15
C MET A 208 0.80 13.26 -5.64
N PRO A 209 -0.33 13.39 -4.91
CA PRO A 209 -0.38 13.00 -3.49
C PRO A 209 -0.05 11.53 -3.20
N PHE A 210 -0.13 10.64 -4.21
CA PHE A 210 0.26 9.23 -4.08
C PHE A 210 1.77 9.02 -4.21
N LEU A 211 2.53 10.06 -4.55
CA LEU A 211 3.99 10.03 -4.58
C LEU A 211 4.55 10.48 -3.23
N SER A 212 5.52 9.76 -2.72
CA SER A 212 6.18 10.04 -1.44
C SER A 212 7.60 10.56 -1.70
N ALA A 213 7.74 11.65 -2.48
CA ALA A 213 9.02 12.21 -2.86
C ALA A 213 9.43 13.37 -1.94
N SER A 214 10.74 13.56 -1.75
CA SER A 214 11.29 14.69 -1.00
C SER A 214 10.92 16.04 -1.66
N THR A 215 10.93 16.05 -2.98
CA THR A 215 10.52 17.20 -3.80
C THR A 215 9.78 16.70 -5.04
N ILE A 216 8.60 17.26 -5.32
CA ILE A 216 7.83 16.94 -6.52
C ILE A 216 7.79 18.17 -7.41
N ARG A 217 8.24 18.03 -8.65
CA ARG A 217 8.19 19.07 -9.68
C ARG A 217 7.34 18.60 -10.86
N SER A 218 6.49 19.45 -11.39
CA SER A 218 5.66 19.13 -12.54
C SER A 218 6.15 19.84 -13.80
N LEU A 219 6.34 19.08 -14.87
CA LEU A 219 6.76 19.56 -16.17
C LEU A 219 5.74 19.15 -17.24
N ARG A 220 5.42 20.06 -18.18
CA ARG A 220 4.59 19.70 -19.36
C ARG A 220 5.36 18.76 -20.29
N HIS A 221 6.64 19.05 -20.47
CA HIS A 221 7.54 18.31 -21.35
C HIS A 221 8.95 18.29 -20.74
N LEU A 222 9.66 17.17 -20.92
CA LEU A 222 11.06 17.02 -20.53
C LEU A 222 11.87 16.75 -21.80
N SER A 223 12.64 17.75 -22.25
CA SER A 223 13.49 17.62 -23.41
C SER A 223 14.69 16.70 -23.16
N PRO A 224 15.28 16.09 -24.21
CA PRO A 224 16.48 15.26 -24.09
C PRO A 224 17.64 15.98 -23.37
N ASP A 225 17.88 17.26 -23.68
CA ASP A 225 18.95 18.05 -23.06
C ASP A 225 18.72 18.28 -21.56
N LYS A 226 17.47 18.55 -21.15
CA LYS A 226 17.14 18.66 -19.73
C LYS A 226 17.25 17.31 -19.04
N LEU A 227 16.77 16.23 -19.68
CA LEU A 227 16.90 14.87 -19.15
C LEU A 227 18.38 14.51 -18.93
N SER A 228 19.28 14.88 -19.86
CA SER A 228 20.73 14.60 -19.77
C SER A 228 21.41 15.25 -18.56
N ARG A 229 20.85 16.35 -18.04
CA ARG A 229 21.41 17.14 -16.92
C ARG A 229 20.81 16.79 -15.55
N LEU A 230 19.82 15.89 -15.49
CA LEU A 230 19.24 15.51 -14.21
C LEU A 230 20.22 14.67 -13.38
N PRO A 231 20.26 14.84 -12.04
CA PRO A 231 21.02 13.99 -11.14
C PRO A 231 20.62 12.51 -11.25
N GLN A 232 21.55 11.60 -10.97
CA GLN A 232 21.33 10.15 -11.08
C GLN A 232 20.29 9.59 -10.10
N ASP A 233 20.10 10.26 -8.96
CA ASP A 233 19.09 9.91 -7.95
C ASP A 233 17.68 10.42 -8.28
N THR A 234 17.49 11.04 -9.48
CA THR A 234 16.20 11.58 -9.90
C THR A 234 15.22 10.49 -10.32
N THR A 235 13.97 10.64 -9.92
CA THR A 235 12.84 9.83 -10.36
C THR A 235 11.99 10.59 -11.39
N ILE A 236 11.56 9.91 -12.45
CA ILE A 236 10.62 10.41 -13.45
C ILE A 236 9.28 9.72 -13.27
N ALA A 237 8.20 10.45 -13.01
CA ALA A 237 6.86 9.93 -12.86
C ALA A 237 5.99 10.26 -14.06
N ILE A 238 5.37 9.24 -14.68
CA ILE A 238 4.62 9.35 -15.94
C ILE A 238 3.29 8.59 -15.79
N TRP A 239 2.24 9.10 -16.41
CA TRP A 239 0.97 8.39 -16.51
C TRP A 239 0.96 7.43 -17.71
N GLY A 240 0.75 6.15 -17.44
CA GLY A 240 0.69 5.09 -18.45
C GLY A 240 1.94 4.93 -19.28
N ASP A 241 1.74 4.68 -20.57
CA ASP A 241 2.77 4.45 -21.58
C ASP A 241 2.95 5.61 -22.59
N ARG A 242 2.23 6.73 -22.40
CA ARG A 242 2.12 7.83 -23.38
C ARG A 242 3.44 8.47 -23.80
N HIS A 243 4.48 8.31 -23.00
CA HIS A 243 5.80 8.89 -23.23
C HIS A 243 6.88 7.81 -23.42
N ALA A 244 6.61 6.75 -24.20
CA ALA A 244 7.49 5.60 -24.39
C ALA A 244 8.95 5.99 -24.72
N GLY A 245 9.16 6.98 -25.59
CA GLY A 245 10.50 7.46 -25.92
C GLY A 245 11.22 8.16 -24.75
N LEU A 246 10.50 8.85 -23.86
CA LEU A 246 11.08 9.42 -22.65
C LEU A 246 11.40 8.33 -21.63
N ILE A 247 10.49 7.36 -21.46
CA ILE A 247 10.70 6.20 -20.58
C ILE A 247 11.97 5.45 -20.98
N ALA A 248 12.12 5.11 -22.26
CA ALA A 248 13.29 4.40 -22.77
C ALA A 248 14.59 5.17 -22.50
N ARG A 249 14.63 6.48 -22.81
CA ARG A 249 15.81 7.32 -22.58
C ARG A 249 16.14 7.50 -21.10
N ALA A 250 15.14 7.67 -20.24
CA ALA A 250 15.35 7.80 -18.80
C ALA A 250 15.94 6.51 -18.21
N ARG A 251 15.37 5.35 -18.58
CA ARG A 251 15.88 4.03 -18.16
C ARG A 251 17.30 3.75 -18.69
N ALA A 252 17.58 4.11 -19.95
CA ALA A 252 18.94 3.97 -20.51
C ALA A 252 20.00 4.81 -19.76
N ARG A 253 19.59 5.87 -19.09
CA ARG A 253 20.43 6.66 -18.17
C ARG A 253 20.52 6.09 -16.74
N GLY A 254 19.84 5.01 -16.43
CA GLY A 254 19.76 4.45 -15.07
C GLY A 254 18.84 5.22 -14.12
N LEU A 255 17.99 6.14 -14.63
CA LEU A 255 17.03 6.86 -13.80
C LEU A 255 15.83 5.96 -13.47
N THR A 256 15.31 6.10 -12.26
CA THR A 256 14.06 5.45 -11.87
C THR A 256 12.88 6.08 -12.62
N VAL A 257 12.05 5.25 -13.26
CA VAL A 257 10.83 5.68 -13.93
C VAL A 257 9.63 5.04 -13.27
N LEU A 258 8.76 5.83 -12.66
CA LEU A 258 7.50 5.38 -12.09
C LEU A 258 6.39 5.57 -13.15
N GLN A 259 5.82 4.47 -13.61
CA GLN A 259 4.62 4.49 -14.43
C GLN A 259 3.40 4.35 -13.54
N MET A 260 2.43 5.26 -13.70
CA MET A 260 1.26 5.33 -12.82
C MET A 260 -0.01 5.04 -13.61
N GLU A 261 -0.91 4.29 -12.99
CA GLU A 261 -2.24 3.98 -13.50
C GLU A 261 -3.28 3.91 -12.38
N ASP A 262 -4.56 3.97 -12.75
CA ASP A 262 -5.65 3.72 -11.82
C ASP A 262 -5.49 2.36 -11.15
N GLY A 263 -5.70 2.30 -9.84
CA GLY A 263 -5.78 1.04 -9.11
C GLY A 263 -7.11 0.31 -9.36
N PHE A 264 -7.21 -0.92 -8.87
CA PHE A 264 -8.32 -1.81 -9.18
C PHE A 264 -9.61 -1.51 -8.39
N VAL A 265 -9.50 -0.91 -7.20
CA VAL A 265 -10.62 -0.34 -6.42
C VAL A 265 -10.48 1.18 -6.49
N ARG A 266 -11.14 1.81 -7.49
CA ARG A 266 -10.77 3.16 -7.91
C ARG A 266 -11.54 4.28 -7.24
N SER A 267 -12.86 4.30 -7.36
CA SER A 267 -13.66 5.47 -6.96
C SER A 267 -15.16 5.15 -6.92
N ALA A 268 -15.93 6.09 -6.38
CA ALA A 268 -17.40 6.07 -6.47
C ALA A 268 -17.87 6.94 -7.66
N GLY A 269 -17.48 6.59 -8.89
CA GLY A 269 -17.79 7.29 -10.13
C GLY A 269 -16.69 7.21 -11.17
N LEU A 270 -16.99 7.64 -12.42
CA LEU A 270 -16.03 7.60 -13.54
C LEU A 270 -14.92 8.64 -13.39
N GLY A 271 -13.73 8.31 -13.87
CA GLY A 271 -12.62 9.26 -14.00
C GLY A 271 -12.91 10.36 -15.00
N SER A 272 -13.67 10.07 -16.06
CA SER A 272 -14.19 11.04 -17.03
C SER A 272 -15.08 12.10 -16.38
N ASP A 273 -15.65 11.82 -15.22
CA ASP A 273 -16.44 12.77 -14.39
C ASP A 273 -15.61 13.46 -13.31
N LEU A 274 -14.27 13.42 -13.42
CA LEU A 274 -13.32 14.01 -12.47
C LEU A 274 -13.46 13.50 -11.03
N HIS A 275 -13.89 12.25 -10.85
CA HIS A 275 -13.79 11.59 -9.55
C HIS A 275 -12.33 11.25 -9.26
N ALA A 276 -11.82 11.78 -8.12
CA ALA A 276 -10.46 11.48 -7.70
C ALA A 276 -10.27 9.99 -7.44
N PRO A 277 -9.14 9.39 -7.85
CA PRO A 277 -8.84 8.00 -7.54
C PRO A 277 -8.59 7.84 -6.04
N LEU A 278 -9.05 6.74 -5.47
CA LEU A 278 -8.75 6.31 -4.11
C LEU A 278 -7.57 5.33 -4.09
N SER A 279 -7.21 4.79 -5.25
CA SER A 279 -6.06 3.90 -5.43
C SER A 279 -5.32 4.18 -6.72
N LEU A 280 -3.99 4.04 -6.67
CA LEU A 280 -3.09 4.11 -7.83
C LEU A 280 -2.09 2.96 -7.81
N ALA A 281 -1.88 2.35 -8.97
CA ALA A 281 -0.68 1.59 -9.26
C ALA A 281 0.48 2.57 -9.50
N VAL A 282 1.59 2.36 -8.80
CA VAL A 282 2.84 3.12 -8.97
C VAL A 282 3.94 2.10 -9.20
N ASP A 283 4.35 1.92 -10.43
CA ASP A 283 5.15 0.78 -10.86
C ASP A 283 6.49 1.25 -11.47
N PRO A 284 7.64 0.87 -10.93
CA PRO A 284 8.95 1.21 -11.48
C PRO A 284 9.32 0.38 -12.71
N ASP A 285 8.74 -0.82 -12.87
CA ASP A 285 9.16 -1.79 -13.88
C ASP A 285 8.32 -1.71 -15.16
N GLY A 286 7.03 -1.32 -15.03
CA GLY A 286 6.14 -1.16 -16.18
C GLY A 286 4.68 -1.03 -15.78
N VAL A 287 3.79 -0.87 -16.75
CA VAL A 287 2.35 -0.87 -16.52
C VAL A 287 1.82 -2.31 -16.51
N HIS A 288 0.95 -2.63 -15.57
CA HIS A 288 0.43 -3.98 -15.36
C HIS A 288 -0.37 -4.59 -16.53
N TYR A 289 -0.72 -3.78 -17.52
CA TYR A 289 -1.46 -4.21 -18.71
C TYR A 289 -0.56 -4.37 -19.96
N ASP A 290 0.73 -4.10 -19.87
CA ASP A 290 1.66 -4.31 -20.99
C ASP A 290 2.36 -5.66 -20.84
N PRO A 291 2.02 -6.67 -21.68
CA PRO A 291 2.63 -8.00 -21.59
C PRO A 291 4.06 -8.06 -22.11
N LYS A 292 4.61 -6.98 -22.69
CA LYS A 292 5.98 -6.96 -23.26
C LYS A 292 7.06 -6.98 -22.18
N SER A 293 6.78 -6.41 -21.00
CA SER A 293 7.69 -6.39 -19.86
C SER A 293 7.00 -6.85 -18.58
N ALA A 294 7.77 -7.44 -17.66
CA ALA A 294 7.26 -7.80 -16.35
C ALA A 294 7.09 -6.52 -15.51
N SER A 295 5.85 -6.20 -15.11
CA SER A 295 5.55 -5.16 -14.14
C SER A 295 5.89 -5.61 -12.71
N LYS A 296 5.98 -4.67 -11.76
CA LYS A 296 6.09 -4.99 -10.32
C LYS A 296 4.96 -5.95 -9.87
N LEU A 297 3.75 -5.79 -10.42
CA LEU A 297 2.64 -6.71 -10.12
C LEU A 297 2.94 -8.13 -10.62
N GLU A 298 3.39 -8.30 -11.86
CA GLU A 298 3.74 -9.62 -12.41
C GLU A 298 4.88 -10.26 -11.63
N GLN A 299 5.88 -9.49 -11.21
CA GLN A 299 6.98 -9.98 -10.36
C GLN A 299 6.47 -10.42 -8.99
N LEU A 300 5.62 -9.62 -8.32
CA LEU A 300 5.02 -9.99 -7.05
C LEU A 300 4.20 -11.29 -7.16
N LEU A 301 3.38 -11.44 -8.20
CA LEU A 301 2.60 -12.65 -8.44
C LEU A 301 3.49 -13.87 -8.72
N SER A 302 4.63 -13.67 -9.38
CA SER A 302 5.57 -14.74 -9.70
C SER A 302 6.41 -15.21 -8.51
N THR A 303 6.82 -14.28 -7.61
CA THR A 303 7.88 -14.55 -6.63
C THR A 303 7.44 -14.48 -5.17
N ARG A 304 6.38 -13.70 -4.87
CA ARG A 304 5.95 -13.49 -3.48
C ARG A 304 5.36 -14.76 -2.88
N THR A 305 5.96 -15.26 -1.81
CA THR A 305 5.34 -16.28 -0.97
C THR A 305 4.21 -15.66 -0.15
N VAL A 306 3.01 -16.20 -0.29
CA VAL A 306 1.82 -15.78 0.45
C VAL A 306 1.59 -16.81 1.54
N ASN A 307 1.63 -16.39 2.80
CA ASN A 307 1.36 -17.26 3.94
C ASN A 307 -0.17 -17.45 4.15
N PRO A 308 -0.62 -18.37 5.01
CA PRO A 308 -2.04 -18.62 5.25
C PRO A 308 -2.82 -17.40 5.78
N ASP A 309 -2.20 -16.54 6.59
CA ASP A 309 -2.84 -15.33 7.12
C ASP A 309 -3.06 -14.28 6.03
N ASP A 310 -2.06 -14.09 5.16
CA ASP A 310 -2.12 -13.23 3.99
C ASP A 310 -3.20 -13.71 3.00
N ALA A 311 -3.25 -15.01 2.71
CA ALA A 311 -4.30 -15.61 1.87
C ALA A 311 -5.69 -15.46 2.53
N GLY A 312 -5.78 -15.65 3.85
CA GLY A 312 -6.98 -15.41 4.64
C GLY A 312 -7.44 -13.94 4.57
N ARG A 313 -6.52 -12.98 4.55
CA ARG A 313 -6.81 -11.56 4.32
C ARG A 313 -7.38 -11.33 2.92
N GLY A 314 -6.77 -11.93 1.90
CA GLY A 314 -7.26 -11.89 0.51
C GLY A 314 -8.69 -12.41 0.40
N ARG A 315 -9.00 -13.54 1.06
CA ARG A 315 -10.34 -14.13 1.10
C ARG A 315 -11.36 -13.17 1.74
N ARG A 316 -11.08 -12.66 2.94
CA ARG A 316 -11.98 -11.71 3.64
C ARG A 316 -12.24 -10.46 2.82
N LEU A 317 -11.21 -9.92 2.16
CA LEU A 317 -11.35 -8.77 1.27
C LEU A 317 -12.24 -9.09 0.07
N ARG A 318 -12.02 -10.22 -0.60
CA ARG A 318 -12.85 -10.70 -1.73
C ARG A 318 -14.31 -10.81 -1.33
N GLU A 319 -14.60 -11.48 -0.21
CA GLU A 319 -15.96 -11.64 0.30
C GLU A 319 -16.62 -10.29 0.62
N THR A 320 -15.84 -9.34 1.18
CA THR A 320 -16.34 -8.01 1.50
C THR A 320 -16.65 -7.19 0.25
N LEU A 321 -15.81 -7.27 -0.79
CA LEU A 321 -16.05 -6.62 -2.09
C LEU A 321 -17.34 -7.17 -2.73
N VAL A 322 -17.49 -8.49 -2.78
CA VAL A 322 -18.67 -9.15 -3.38
C VAL A 322 -19.94 -8.83 -2.59
N ARG A 323 -19.91 -8.96 -1.26
CA ARG A 323 -21.06 -8.69 -0.37
C ARG A 323 -21.56 -7.25 -0.49
N ASN A 324 -20.67 -6.27 -0.60
CA ASN A 324 -21.05 -4.86 -0.75
C ASN A 324 -21.27 -4.45 -2.23
N GLY A 325 -21.12 -5.37 -3.18
CA GLY A 325 -21.25 -5.10 -4.62
C GLY A 325 -20.29 -4.00 -5.08
N ILE A 326 -19.06 -3.97 -4.54
CA ILE A 326 -18.05 -2.97 -4.91
C ILE A 326 -17.34 -3.45 -6.17
N ASP A 327 -17.28 -2.58 -7.17
CA ASP A 327 -16.56 -2.73 -8.42
C ASP A 327 -15.62 -1.52 -8.66
N LYS A 328 -14.95 -1.47 -9.78
CA LYS A 328 -13.98 -0.40 -10.09
C LYS A 328 -14.58 1.00 -9.99
N TYR A 329 -15.80 1.19 -10.46
CA TYR A 329 -16.45 2.51 -10.58
C TYR A 329 -17.67 2.69 -9.69
N ASN A 330 -18.24 1.59 -9.19
CA ASN A 330 -19.44 1.58 -8.35
C ASN A 330 -20.64 2.31 -8.99
N LEU A 331 -20.90 1.98 -10.26
CA LEU A 331 -21.94 2.58 -11.10
C LEU A 331 -23.02 1.58 -11.52
N GLY A 332 -24.14 2.12 -12.04
CA GLY A 332 -25.21 1.38 -12.67
C GLY A 332 -26.31 0.92 -11.71
N HIS A 333 -27.42 0.49 -12.31
CA HIS A 333 -28.56 -0.03 -11.60
C HIS A 333 -28.34 -1.48 -11.13
N SER A 334 -28.76 -1.78 -9.91
CA SER A 334 -28.62 -3.13 -9.34
C SER A 334 -29.68 -4.12 -9.83
N THR A 335 -30.62 -3.68 -10.67
CA THR A 335 -31.66 -4.55 -11.24
C THR A 335 -31.03 -5.59 -12.15
N ILE A 336 -31.29 -6.85 -11.85
CA ILE A 336 -30.82 -7.97 -12.67
C ILE A 336 -31.62 -7.99 -13.98
N PRO A 337 -30.93 -8.01 -15.14
CA PRO A 337 -31.63 -8.10 -16.42
C PRO A 337 -32.47 -9.39 -16.53
N VAL A 338 -33.60 -9.29 -17.18
CA VAL A 338 -34.47 -10.45 -17.40
C VAL A 338 -33.95 -11.29 -18.58
N LEU A 339 -33.82 -12.58 -18.37
CA LEU A 339 -33.54 -13.54 -19.45
C LEU A 339 -34.82 -13.97 -20.12
N PRO A 340 -34.91 -13.98 -21.46
CA PRO A 340 -36.05 -14.48 -22.16
C PRO A 340 -36.14 -16.01 -22.09
N ALA A 341 -37.33 -16.57 -22.37
CA ALA A 341 -37.59 -18.01 -22.29
C ALA A 341 -36.60 -18.85 -23.14
N GLN A 342 -36.12 -18.31 -24.26
CA GLN A 342 -35.15 -18.95 -25.16
C GLN A 342 -33.78 -19.19 -24.51
N ALA A 343 -33.46 -18.49 -23.41
CA ALA A 343 -32.23 -18.66 -22.65
C ALA A 343 -32.32 -19.81 -21.63
N LEU A 344 -33.53 -20.29 -21.32
CA LEU A 344 -33.73 -21.34 -20.32
C LEU A 344 -33.02 -22.64 -20.73
N GLY A 345 -32.23 -23.20 -19.81
CA GLY A 345 -31.45 -24.41 -20.03
C GLY A 345 -30.19 -24.25 -20.87
N LYS A 346 -29.90 -23.04 -21.37
CA LYS A 346 -28.66 -22.77 -22.07
C LYS A 346 -27.58 -22.25 -21.10
N ARG A 347 -26.32 -22.51 -21.44
CA ARG A 347 -25.18 -21.89 -20.77
C ARG A 347 -25.12 -20.40 -21.12
N ILE A 348 -25.06 -19.55 -20.11
CA ILE A 348 -25.09 -18.09 -20.26
C ILE A 348 -23.64 -17.56 -20.31
N ILE A 349 -23.27 -16.99 -21.43
CA ILE A 349 -21.94 -16.40 -21.63
C ILE A 349 -22.07 -14.88 -21.71
N LEU A 350 -21.33 -14.18 -20.84
CA LEU A 350 -21.26 -12.72 -20.82
C LEU A 350 -19.97 -12.25 -21.52
N VAL A 351 -20.14 -11.57 -22.64
CA VAL A 351 -19.06 -10.94 -23.39
C VAL A 351 -18.97 -9.47 -22.99
N ILE A 352 -17.80 -9.04 -22.52
CA ILE A 352 -17.58 -7.67 -22.03
C ILE A 352 -16.94 -6.83 -23.11
N GLY A 353 -17.68 -5.82 -23.59
CA GLY A 353 -17.16 -4.78 -24.46
C GLY A 353 -16.16 -3.86 -23.74
N GLN A 354 -15.14 -3.41 -24.46
CA GLN A 354 -14.10 -2.51 -23.98
C GLN A 354 -13.98 -1.29 -24.90
N VAL A 355 -13.35 -0.24 -24.38
CA VAL A 355 -12.92 0.89 -25.17
C VAL A 355 -11.75 0.44 -26.06
N GLU A 356 -11.92 0.45 -27.38
CA GLU A 356 -10.95 -0.17 -28.29
C GLU A 356 -9.63 0.59 -28.42
N ASP A 357 -9.64 1.91 -28.22
CA ASP A 357 -8.44 2.76 -28.19
C ASP A 357 -7.79 2.83 -26.79
N ASP A 358 -8.21 2.01 -25.83
CA ASP A 358 -7.57 1.90 -24.54
C ASP A 358 -6.18 1.25 -24.64
N ALA A 359 -5.22 1.73 -23.84
CA ALA A 359 -3.86 1.20 -23.84
C ALA A 359 -3.81 -0.29 -23.47
N SER A 360 -4.68 -0.74 -22.59
CA SER A 360 -4.77 -2.15 -22.18
C SER A 360 -5.19 -3.06 -23.33
N VAL A 361 -6.11 -2.61 -24.19
CA VAL A 361 -6.53 -3.35 -25.39
C VAL A 361 -5.43 -3.32 -26.45
N ARG A 362 -4.88 -2.13 -26.74
CA ARG A 362 -3.81 -1.99 -27.74
C ARG A 362 -2.57 -2.81 -27.44
N ASN A 363 -2.15 -2.84 -26.19
CA ASN A 363 -0.93 -3.55 -25.76
C ASN A 363 -1.20 -5.01 -25.43
N GLY A 364 -2.31 -5.29 -24.76
CA GLY A 364 -2.60 -6.60 -24.16
C GLY A 364 -3.47 -7.53 -25.02
N SER A 365 -4.06 -7.07 -26.14
CA SER A 365 -4.95 -7.90 -26.99
C SER A 365 -4.55 -7.81 -28.46
N THR A 366 -3.44 -8.45 -28.81
CA THR A 366 -2.87 -8.39 -30.17
C THR A 366 -3.48 -9.41 -31.14
N LEU A 367 -4.02 -10.52 -30.63
CA LEU A 367 -4.65 -11.58 -31.44
C LEU A 367 -6.12 -11.30 -31.73
N VAL A 368 -6.88 -10.89 -30.72
CA VAL A 368 -8.30 -10.50 -30.86
C VAL A 368 -8.37 -8.99 -30.71
N LYS A 369 -8.61 -8.29 -31.81
CA LYS A 369 -8.61 -6.83 -31.87
C LYS A 369 -10.03 -6.30 -32.00
N GLY A 370 -10.51 -5.70 -30.91
CA GLY A 370 -11.83 -5.05 -30.88
C GLY A 370 -12.98 -5.97 -30.45
N ASN A 371 -14.10 -5.33 -30.18
CA ASN A 371 -15.29 -5.97 -29.61
C ASN A 371 -15.99 -6.92 -30.61
N ASP A 372 -16.03 -6.56 -31.89
CA ASP A 372 -16.56 -7.42 -32.94
C ASP A 372 -15.83 -8.77 -33.02
N ALA A 373 -14.49 -8.72 -32.96
CA ALA A 373 -13.65 -9.90 -33.04
C ALA A 373 -13.80 -10.79 -31.79
N LEU A 374 -13.93 -10.19 -30.59
CA LEU A 374 -14.18 -10.92 -29.35
C LEU A 374 -15.52 -11.65 -29.40
N LEU A 375 -16.58 -10.94 -29.79
CA LEU A 375 -17.93 -11.51 -29.89
C LEU A 375 -17.97 -12.64 -30.91
N ALA A 376 -17.35 -12.46 -32.09
CA ALA A 376 -17.27 -13.49 -33.12
C ALA A 376 -16.48 -14.73 -32.67
N ALA A 377 -15.36 -14.54 -31.97
CA ALA A 377 -14.57 -15.64 -31.41
C ALA A 377 -15.37 -16.42 -30.34
N THR A 378 -16.08 -15.71 -29.47
CA THR A 378 -16.95 -16.32 -28.45
C THR A 378 -18.08 -17.13 -29.07
N ARG A 379 -18.82 -16.56 -30.03
CA ARG A 379 -19.94 -17.26 -30.69
C ARG A 379 -19.46 -18.50 -31.44
N ARG A 380 -18.35 -18.41 -32.15
CA ARG A 380 -17.78 -19.56 -32.89
C ARG A 380 -17.41 -20.71 -31.98
N ALA A 381 -16.86 -20.41 -30.81
CA ALA A 381 -16.47 -21.41 -29.83
C ALA A 381 -17.67 -21.99 -29.05
N ASN A 382 -18.81 -21.27 -29.05
CA ASN A 382 -20.00 -21.62 -28.24
C ASN A 382 -21.30 -21.41 -29.03
N PRO A 383 -21.54 -22.22 -30.09
CA PRO A 383 -22.72 -22.03 -30.99
C PRO A 383 -24.04 -22.15 -30.27
N ASP A 384 -24.17 -23.04 -29.28
CA ASP A 384 -25.42 -23.36 -28.59
C ASP A 384 -25.65 -22.55 -27.30
N ALA A 385 -24.69 -21.73 -26.86
CA ALA A 385 -24.82 -20.91 -25.67
C ALA A 385 -25.71 -19.68 -25.90
N TRP A 386 -26.27 -19.15 -24.82
CA TRP A 386 -26.90 -17.83 -24.81
C TRP A 386 -25.85 -16.77 -24.57
N VAL A 387 -25.54 -16.00 -25.59
CA VAL A 387 -24.47 -14.98 -25.55
C VAL A 387 -25.06 -13.62 -25.26
N ILE A 388 -24.68 -13.05 -24.15
CA ILE A 388 -25.01 -11.68 -23.74
C ILE A 388 -23.80 -10.78 -24.00
N TYR A 389 -24.01 -9.69 -24.74
CA TYR A 389 -22.99 -8.64 -24.90
C TYR A 389 -23.28 -7.47 -23.96
N LYS A 390 -22.30 -7.07 -23.14
CA LYS A 390 -22.37 -5.92 -22.26
C LYS A 390 -21.43 -4.82 -22.75
N SER A 391 -21.99 -3.74 -23.23
CA SER A 391 -21.23 -2.57 -23.69
C SER A 391 -20.49 -1.87 -22.55
N HIS A 392 -19.39 -1.17 -22.91
CA HIS A 392 -18.64 -0.33 -21.97
C HIS A 392 -19.40 0.99 -21.70
N PRO A 393 -19.51 1.45 -20.44
CA PRO A 393 -20.25 2.68 -20.12
C PRO A 393 -19.78 3.94 -20.85
N ASP A 394 -18.47 4.12 -21.10
CA ASP A 394 -17.95 5.27 -21.83
C ASP A 394 -18.25 5.19 -23.35
N VAL A 395 -18.45 4.00 -23.89
CA VAL A 395 -18.87 3.78 -25.28
C VAL A 395 -20.34 4.13 -25.43
N GLU A 396 -21.20 3.65 -24.52
CA GLU A 396 -22.63 3.97 -24.48
C GLU A 396 -22.88 5.47 -24.34
N ALA A 397 -22.07 6.14 -23.51
CA ALA A 397 -22.15 7.60 -23.36
C ALA A 397 -21.63 8.39 -24.57
N GLY A 398 -21.16 7.72 -25.62
CA GLY A 398 -20.57 8.34 -26.80
C GLY A 398 -19.21 9.03 -26.57
N ASN A 399 -18.59 8.77 -25.44
CA ASN A 399 -17.32 9.41 -25.07
C ASN A 399 -16.09 8.73 -25.72
N ARG A 400 -16.22 7.46 -26.13
CA ARG A 400 -15.10 6.62 -26.59
C ARG A 400 -15.54 5.63 -27.70
N ILE A 401 -14.57 5.11 -28.44
CA ILE A 401 -14.76 4.16 -29.54
C ILE A 401 -14.88 2.73 -28.99
N GLY A 402 -15.78 1.93 -29.56
CA GLY A 402 -15.97 0.52 -29.18
C GLY A 402 -17.39 0.00 -29.38
N SER A 403 -18.24 0.70 -30.14
CA SER A 403 -19.56 0.19 -30.53
C SER A 403 -19.44 -1.01 -31.48
N LEU A 404 -20.31 -2.00 -31.33
CA LEU A 404 -20.40 -3.10 -32.29
C LEU A 404 -20.87 -2.58 -33.66
N LYS A 405 -20.42 -3.25 -34.71
CA LYS A 405 -20.99 -3.06 -36.04
C LYS A 405 -22.35 -3.79 -36.12
N PRO A 406 -23.32 -3.26 -36.91
CA PRO A 406 -24.63 -3.93 -37.02
C PRO A 406 -24.54 -5.39 -37.46
N ALA A 407 -23.58 -5.74 -38.30
CA ALA A 407 -23.34 -7.12 -38.73
C ALA A 407 -22.81 -8.03 -37.59
N SER A 408 -22.24 -7.48 -36.54
CA SER A 408 -21.74 -8.24 -35.38
C SER A 408 -22.79 -8.37 -34.28
N GLU A 409 -23.74 -7.45 -34.19
CA GLU A 409 -24.80 -7.47 -33.16
C GLU A 409 -25.62 -8.77 -33.19
N ILE A 410 -25.84 -9.34 -34.39
CA ILE A 410 -26.56 -10.60 -34.60
C ILE A 410 -25.88 -11.84 -33.96
N LEU A 411 -24.59 -11.69 -33.57
CA LEU A 411 -23.86 -12.76 -32.90
C LEU A 411 -24.14 -12.83 -31.40
N ALA A 412 -24.76 -11.79 -30.83
CA ALA A 412 -25.26 -11.79 -29.46
C ALA A 412 -26.78 -12.11 -29.47
N ASP A 413 -27.20 -12.96 -28.53
CA ASP A 413 -28.63 -13.22 -28.33
C ASP A 413 -29.29 -12.07 -27.55
N GLN A 414 -28.52 -11.35 -26.76
CA GLN A 414 -28.98 -10.19 -25.99
C GLN A 414 -27.88 -9.16 -25.83
N ILE A 415 -28.21 -7.88 -25.99
CA ILE A 415 -27.31 -6.74 -25.74
C ILE A 415 -27.84 -5.98 -24.52
N ILE A 416 -26.97 -5.75 -23.53
CA ILE A 416 -27.31 -5.05 -22.30
C ILE A 416 -26.46 -3.79 -22.17
N THR A 417 -27.11 -2.64 -22.01
CA THR A 417 -26.47 -1.32 -21.91
C THR A 417 -26.53 -0.76 -20.48
N GLU A 418 -27.70 -0.75 -19.85
CA GLU A 418 -27.96 0.03 -18.63
C GLU A 418 -27.68 -0.69 -17.30
N ALA A 419 -27.69 -2.02 -17.27
CA ALA A 419 -27.46 -2.77 -16.04
C ALA A 419 -26.02 -2.65 -15.53
N SER A 420 -25.82 -2.69 -14.20
CA SER A 420 -24.49 -2.77 -13.61
C SER A 420 -23.78 -4.06 -14.00
N LEU A 421 -22.45 -4.04 -14.03
CA LEU A 421 -21.66 -5.25 -14.27
C LEU A 421 -22.01 -6.35 -13.24
N GLY A 422 -22.12 -5.96 -11.95
CA GLY A 422 -22.50 -6.89 -10.89
C GLY A 422 -23.82 -7.61 -11.15
N ALA A 423 -24.83 -6.89 -11.65
CA ALA A 423 -26.13 -7.47 -12.02
C ALA A 423 -26.04 -8.44 -13.21
N CYS A 424 -25.21 -8.13 -14.21
CA CYS A 424 -24.97 -9.04 -15.33
C CYS A 424 -24.18 -10.28 -14.92
N LEU A 425 -23.22 -10.15 -14.01
CA LEU A 425 -22.42 -11.27 -13.50
C LEU A 425 -23.24 -12.28 -12.70
N VAL A 426 -24.37 -11.88 -12.11
CA VAL A 426 -25.29 -12.82 -11.44
C VAL A 426 -25.83 -13.86 -12.44
N LEU A 427 -26.16 -13.42 -13.66
CA LEU A 427 -26.74 -14.26 -14.71
C LEU A 427 -25.73 -15.20 -15.38
N ALA A 428 -24.47 -14.74 -15.49
CA ALA A 428 -23.45 -15.42 -16.29
C ALA A 428 -22.94 -16.71 -15.65
N ASP A 429 -22.76 -17.75 -16.45
CA ASP A 429 -21.96 -18.93 -16.10
C ASP A 429 -20.50 -18.68 -16.41
N GLU A 430 -20.20 -18.05 -17.55
CA GLU A 430 -18.88 -17.73 -18.05
C GLU A 430 -18.77 -16.27 -18.48
N VAL A 431 -17.57 -15.72 -18.39
CA VAL A 431 -17.27 -14.33 -18.78
C VAL A 431 -16.11 -14.31 -19.77
N HIS A 432 -16.31 -13.71 -20.93
CA HIS A 432 -15.32 -13.59 -22.00
C HIS A 432 -14.84 -12.15 -22.12
N VAL A 433 -13.53 -11.95 -22.06
CA VAL A 433 -12.88 -10.62 -22.07
C VAL A 433 -11.64 -10.61 -22.95
N MET A 434 -11.27 -9.44 -23.45
CA MET A 434 -9.90 -9.21 -23.93
C MET A 434 -8.96 -8.98 -22.74
N THR A 435 -8.98 -7.79 -22.16
CA THR A 435 -8.09 -7.38 -21.05
C THR A 435 -8.83 -6.68 -19.91
N SER A 436 -10.17 -6.74 -19.94
CA SER A 436 -11.03 -6.00 -19.01
C SER A 436 -10.82 -6.41 -17.56
N LEU A 437 -10.79 -5.43 -16.65
CA LEU A 437 -10.85 -5.68 -15.20
C LEU A 437 -12.14 -6.43 -14.79
N SER A 438 -13.19 -6.36 -15.62
CA SER A 438 -14.45 -7.11 -15.40
C SER A 438 -14.23 -8.62 -15.31
N GLY A 439 -13.21 -9.17 -15.98
CA GLY A 439 -12.80 -10.57 -15.80
C GLY A 439 -12.28 -10.86 -14.40
N PHE A 440 -11.51 -9.95 -13.81
CA PHE A 440 -11.09 -10.08 -12.40
C PHE A 440 -12.30 -10.00 -11.45
N GLU A 441 -13.23 -9.09 -11.71
CA GLU A 441 -14.47 -8.98 -10.92
C GLU A 441 -15.36 -10.21 -11.04
N ALA A 442 -15.33 -10.89 -12.20
CA ALA A 442 -15.99 -12.18 -12.41
C ALA A 442 -15.30 -13.30 -11.59
N LEU A 443 -13.97 -13.37 -11.60
CA LEU A 443 -13.20 -14.30 -10.76
C LEU A 443 -13.51 -14.12 -9.27
N LEU A 444 -13.61 -12.87 -8.78
CA LEU A 444 -13.98 -12.59 -7.38
C LEU A 444 -15.32 -13.22 -7.00
N ARG A 445 -16.24 -13.40 -7.97
CA ARG A 445 -17.57 -13.98 -7.81
C ARG A 445 -17.63 -15.48 -8.16
N GLY A 446 -16.46 -16.10 -8.39
CA GLY A 446 -16.36 -17.52 -8.72
C GLY A 446 -16.85 -17.90 -10.12
N LYS A 447 -16.92 -16.94 -11.06
CA LYS A 447 -17.29 -17.22 -12.45
C LYS A 447 -16.10 -17.74 -13.25
N ALA A 448 -16.35 -18.64 -14.20
CA ALA A 448 -15.34 -19.05 -15.18
C ALA A 448 -15.01 -17.85 -16.10
N VAL A 449 -13.73 -17.65 -16.37
CA VAL A 449 -13.25 -16.49 -17.15
C VAL A 449 -12.36 -16.93 -18.29
N HIS A 450 -12.70 -16.49 -19.51
CA HIS A 450 -11.93 -16.68 -20.73
C HIS A 450 -11.23 -15.38 -21.15
N CYS A 451 -9.89 -15.40 -21.22
CA CYS A 451 -9.09 -14.25 -21.58
C CYS A 451 -8.53 -14.39 -22.99
N TYR A 452 -8.91 -13.47 -23.89
CA TYR A 452 -8.41 -13.39 -25.27
C TYR A 452 -7.21 -12.43 -25.44
N GLY A 453 -6.80 -11.82 -24.37
CA GLY A 453 -5.61 -10.98 -24.23
C GLY A 453 -4.85 -11.34 -22.97
N ALA A 454 -4.00 -10.41 -22.52
CA ALA A 454 -3.07 -10.59 -21.41
C ALA A 454 -3.39 -9.69 -20.20
N PRO A 455 -4.58 -9.76 -19.57
CA PRO A 455 -4.81 -9.03 -18.33
C PRO A 455 -3.91 -9.55 -17.21
N PHE A 456 -3.74 -8.77 -16.14
CA PHE A 456 -2.81 -9.13 -15.06
C PHE A 456 -3.18 -10.43 -14.32
N TYR A 457 -4.46 -10.81 -14.34
CA TYR A 457 -4.99 -11.99 -13.65
C TYR A 457 -4.97 -13.26 -14.52
N ALA A 458 -4.65 -13.17 -15.81
CA ALA A 458 -4.51 -14.32 -16.73
C ALA A 458 -3.15 -15.01 -16.58
N GLY A 459 -3.06 -16.29 -16.90
CA GLY A 459 -1.82 -17.08 -16.90
C GLY A 459 -1.42 -17.67 -15.55
N TRP A 460 -2.25 -17.57 -14.53
CA TRP A 460 -1.96 -18.09 -13.18
C TRP A 460 -2.75 -19.36 -12.83
N GLY A 461 -3.41 -19.99 -13.81
CA GLY A 461 -4.24 -21.19 -13.62
C GLY A 461 -5.64 -20.93 -13.08
N LEU A 462 -6.10 -19.65 -13.09
CA LEU A 462 -7.43 -19.22 -12.64
C LEU A 462 -8.39 -18.91 -13.80
N THR A 463 -7.86 -18.84 -15.01
CA THR A 463 -8.57 -18.46 -16.24
C THR A 463 -8.31 -19.46 -17.35
N THR A 464 -9.19 -19.47 -18.35
CA THR A 464 -8.92 -20.13 -19.64
C THR A 464 -8.30 -19.09 -20.57
N ASP A 465 -7.02 -19.27 -20.87
CA ASP A 465 -6.23 -18.27 -21.58
C ASP A 465 -6.09 -18.63 -23.05
N HIS A 466 -6.59 -17.76 -23.94
CA HIS A 466 -6.46 -17.86 -25.40
C HIS A 466 -5.28 -17.04 -25.95
N PHE A 467 -4.47 -16.46 -25.05
CA PHE A 467 -3.28 -15.68 -25.35
C PHE A 467 -2.06 -16.28 -24.64
N PRO A 468 -0.90 -16.44 -25.33
CA PRO A 468 0.28 -17.02 -24.71
C PRO A 468 0.92 -16.12 -23.67
N LEU A 469 1.18 -16.66 -22.47
CA LEU A 469 1.76 -15.96 -21.32
C LEU A 469 2.96 -16.72 -20.75
N PRO A 470 4.06 -16.85 -21.49
CA PRO A 470 5.18 -17.77 -21.17
C PRO A 470 5.92 -17.41 -19.86
N ARG A 471 5.86 -16.16 -19.40
CA ARG A 471 6.48 -15.74 -18.14
C ARG A 471 5.67 -16.12 -16.90
N ARG A 472 4.35 -16.36 -17.02
CA ARG A 472 3.44 -16.63 -15.90
C ARG A 472 3.28 -18.14 -15.70
N GLN A 473 4.27 -18.76 -15.07
CA GLN A 473 4.33 -20.22 -14.91
C GLN A 473 3.80 -20.71 -13.56
N ARG A 474 3.67 -19.80 -12.56
CA ARG A 474 3.19 -20.15 -11.24
C ARG A 474 1.67 -20.34 -11.26
N ARG A 475 1.18 -21.35 -10.53
CA ARG A 475 -0.27 -21.46 -10.22
C ARG A 475 -0.55 -20.77 -8.91
N LEU A 476 -1.60 -19.96 -8.88
CA LEU A 476 -2.07 -19.23 -7.72
C LEU A 476 -3.48 -19.68 -7.33
N THR A 477 -3.79 -19.56 -6.05
CA THR A 477 -5.18 -19.52 -5.60
C THR A 477 -5.78 -18.13 -5.86
N LEU A 478 -7.10 -18.04 -5.93
CA LEU A 478 -7.77 -16.75 -6.10
C LEU A 478 -7.47 -15.80 -4.93
N ASP A 479 -7.39 -16.33 -3.71
CA ASP A 479 -7.13 -15.53 -2.50
C ASP A 479 -5.70 -14.97 -2.48
N GLU A 480 -4.70 -15.71 -2.99
CA GLU A 480 -3.34 -15.21 -3.22
C GLU A 480 -3.30 -14.09 -4.28
N LEU A 481 -3.99 -14.29 -5.40
CA LEU A 481 -4.11 -13.25 -6.45
C LEU A 481 -4.72 -11.98 -5.87
N VAL A 482 -5.82 -12.09 -5.12
CA VAL A 482 -6.50 -10.95 -4.49
C VAL A 482 -5.60 -10.24 -3.50
N PHE A 483 -4.91 -10.98 -2.64
CA PHE A 483 -3.99 -10.39 -1.67
C PHE A 483 -2.87 -9.59 -2.37
N VAL A 484 -2.21 -10.17 -3.34
CA VAL A 484 -1.12 -9.49 -4.05
C VAL A 484 -1.63 -8.29 -4.84
N ALA A 485 -2.70 -8.49 -5.63
CA ALA A 485 -3.19 -7.45 -6.52
C ALA A 485 -3.88 -6.28 -5.78
N LEU A 486 -4.53 -6.53 -4.65
CA LEU A 486 -5.28 -5.49 -3.95
C LEU A 486 -4.59 -5.00 -2.66
N CYS A 487 -3.94 -5.89 -1.89
CA CYS A 487 -3.34 -5.46 -0.62
C CYS A 487 -1.90 -4.97 -0.76
N LEU A 488 -1.12 -5.50 -1.73
CA LEU A 488 0.31 -5.19 -1.86
C LEU A 488 0.65 -4.21 -2.98
N TYR A 489 -0.01 -4.31 -4.13
CA TYR A 489 0.42 -3.60 -5.33
C TYR A 489 -0.02 -2.12 -5.37
N PRO A 490 -1.31 -1.75 -5.21
CA PRO A 490 -1.72 -0.36 -5.28
C PRO A 490 -1.44 0.41 -3.99
N ARG A 491 -1.27 1.71 -4.13
CA ARG A 491 -1.31 2.66 -3.02
C ARG A 491 -2.72 3.20 -2.86
N TYR A 492 -3.16 3.35 -1.61
CA TYR A 492 -4.50 3.79 -1.27
C TYR A 492 -4.49 5.08 -0.45
N ARG A 493 -5.42 6.00 -0.77
CA ARG A 493 -5.64 7.23 0.00
C ARG A 493 -7.12 7.57 0.08
N LEU A 494 -7.53 8.11 1.20
CA LEU A 494 -8.88 8.64 1.39
C LEU A 494 -8.86 10.16 1.45
N PRO A 495 -9.92 10.84 0.95
CA PRO A 495 -10.06 12.28 1.07
C PRO A 495 -10.07 12.74 2.54
N GLY A 496 -9.27 13.78 2.85
CA GLY A 496 -9.20 14.34 4.20
C GLY A 496 -8.38 13.52 5.21
N VAL A 497 -7.76 12.41 4.78
CA VAL A 497 -6.89 11.58 5.63
C VAL A 497 -5.45 11.76 5.20
N GLU A 498 -4.56 12.03 6.16
CA GLU A 498 -3.13 12.08 5.90
C GLU A 498 -2.53 10.67 5.74
N GLY A 499 -1.50 10.57 4.89
CA GLY A 499 -0.82 9.31 4.63
C GLY A 499 -1.58 8.33 3.74
N PHE A 500 -1.11 7.10 3.75
CA PHE A 500 -1.66 5.98 2.97
C PHE A 500 -2.46 5.05 3.86
N CYS A 501 -3.62 4.65 3.38
CA CYS A 501 -4.53 3.73 4.07
C CYS A 501 -4.47 2.32 3.47
N SER A 502 -5.21 1.38 4.04
CA SER A 502 -5.37 0.02 3.51
C SER A 502 -6.45 -0.03 2.43
N VAL A 503 -6.50 -1.13 1.69
CA VAL A 503 -7.61 -1.39 0.76
C VAL A 503 -8.93 -1.56 1.52
N GLU A 504 -8.88 -2.15 2.71
CA GLU A 504 -10.05 -2.35 3.57
C GLU A 504 -10.67 -1.00 3.98
N ASP A 505 -9.86 0.00 4.34
CA ASP A 505 -10.33 1.36 4.64
C ASP A 505 -11.10 1.98 3.46
N VAL A 506 -10.57 1.77 2.24
CA VAL A 506 -11.20 2.27 1.01
C VAL A 506 -12.50 1.54 0.71
N VAL A 507 -12.51 0.22 0.88
CA VAL A 507 -13.70 -0.62 0.66
C VAL A 507 -14.82 -0.23 1.64
N ASP A 508 -14.50 -0.05 2.91
CA ASP A 508 -15.44 0.40 3.93
C ASP A 508 -15.97 1.80 3.64
N TRP A 509 -15.12 2.72 3.23
CA TRP A 509 -15.52 4.07 2.84
C TRP A 509 -16.47 4.04 1.63
N LEU A 510 -16.16 3.25 0.61
CA LEU A 510 -17.02 3.07 -0.58
C LEU A 510 -18.35 2.44 -0.22
N ALA A 511 -18.36 1.42 0.64
CA ALA A 511 -19.58 0.74 1.08
C ALA A 511 -20.53 1.68 1.85
N ARG A 512 -20.00 2.51 2.76
CA ARG A 512 -20.77 3.54 3.46
C ARG A 512 -21.35 4.56 2.49
N ARG A 513 -20.57 5.01 1.53
CA ARG A 513 -20.98 6.01 0.54
C ARG A 513 -22.01 5.47 -0.45
N LYS A 514 -21.90 4.21 -0.85
CA LYS A 514 -22.88 3.52 -1.69
C LYS A 514 -24.23 3.42 -0.98
N ARG A 515 -24.25 3.01 0.28
CA ARG A 515 -25.47 2.96 1.11
C ARG A 515 -26.14 4.31 1.24
N ALA A 516 -25.37 5.39 1.43
CA ALA A 516 -25.90 6.76 1.52
C ALA A 516 -26.49 7.27 0.19
N ARG A 517 -26.12 6.70 -0.97
CA ARG A 517 -26.63 7.10 -2.30
C ARG A 517 -27.87 6.33 -2.76
N LEU A 518 -28.23 5.24 -2.11
CA LEU A 518 -29.38 4.39 -2.49
C LEU A 518 -30.75 5.12 -2.43
N GLY A 519 -30.81 6.41 -2.06
CA GLY A 519 -32.01 7.26 -2.06
C GLY A 519 -31.97 8.46 -3.02
N ALA A 520 -30.94 8.59 -3.88
CA ALA A 520 -30.79 9.79 -4.73
C ALA A 520 -31.28 9.52 -6.17
N THR A 521 -32.14 10.39 -6.68
CA THR A 521 -32.66 10.38 -8.05
C THR A 521 -31.61 10.71 -9.10
N SER A 522 -31.87 10.37 -10.40
CA SER A 522 -31.01 10.65 -11.54
C SER A 522 -30.68 12.15 -11.67
N GLU A 523 -29.41 12.47 -11.88
CA GLU A 523 -28.94 13.86 -11.98
C GLU A 523 -29.07 14.42 -13.41
N SER A 524 -29.52 15.68 -13.52
CA SER A 524 -29.52 16.41 -14.79
C SER A 524 -28.10 16.73 -15.29
N TRP A 525 -27.94 16.95 -16.62
CA TRP A 525 -26.65 17.30 -17.23
C TRP A 525 -25.98 18.53 -16.59
N LEU A 526 -26.74 19.58 -16.27
CA LEU A 526 -26.21 20.79 -15.63
C LEU A 526 -25.65 20.53 -14.23
N VAL A 527 -26.34 19.71 -13.43
CA VAL A 527 -25.87 19.29 -12.10
C VAL A 527 -24.58 18.47 -12.23
N ARG A 528 -24.48 17.61 -13.24
CA ARG A 528 -23.25 16.84 -13.54
C ARG A 528 -22.06 17.74 -13.88
N GLN A 529 -22.24 18.80 -14.70
CA GLN A 529 -21.16 19.76 -15.02
C GLN A 529 -20.76 20.61 -13.81
N GLY A 530 -21.71 21.09 -13.02
CA GLY A 530 -21.43 21.80 -11.77
C GLY A 530 -20.66 20.94 -10.77
N ARG A 531 -20.98 19.64 -10.67
CA ARG A 531 -20.26 18.68 -9.84
C ARG A 531 -18.82 18.45 -10.33
N LYS A 532 -18.58 18.35 -11.65
CA LYS A 532 -17.21 18.25 -12.23
C LYS A 532 -16.35 19.46 -11.83
N ALA A 533 -16.89 20.66 -11.94
CA ALA A 533 -16.21 21.88 -11.51
C ALA A 533 -15.93 21.88 -10.00
N GLY A 534 -16.91 21.45 -9.19
CA GLY A 534 -16.75 21.30 -7.76
C GLY A 534 -15.70 20.24 -7.34
N HIS A 535 -15.61 19.13 -8.08
CA HIS A 535 -14.57 18.11 -7.85
C HIS A 535 -13.17 18.66 -8.18
N LEU A 536 -13.02 19.40 -9.28
CA LEU A 536 -11.76 20.03 -9.64
C LEU A 536 -11.34 21.06 -8.57
N ALA A 537 -12.25 21.94 -8.18
CA ALA A 537 -11.99 22.96 -7.18
C ALA A 537 -11.57 22.35 -5.82
N ARG A 538 -12.30 21.34 -5.34
CA ARG A 538 -11.95 20.64 -4.10
C ARG A 538 -10.58 19.95 -4.19
N SER A 539 -10.30 19.26 -5.29
CA SER A 539 -9.01 18.59 -5.48
C SER A 539 -7.85 19.59 -5.48
N VAL A 540 -8.03 20.76 -6.12
CA VAL A 540 -7.02 21.83 -6.14
C VAL A 540 -6.88 22.47 -4.75
N LEU A 541 -7.97 22.73 -4.04
CA LEU A 541 -7.92 23.30 -2.69
C LEU A 541 -7.26 22.35 -1.68
N GLN A 542 -7.59 21.06 -1.74
CA GLN A 542 -7.03 20.06 -0.82
C GLN A 542 -5.57 19.76 -1.07
N HIS A 543 -5.11 19.85 -2.31
CA HIS A 543 -3.77 19.47 -2.71
C HIS A 543 -3.03 20.58 -3.49
N GLY A 544 -3.37 21.85 -3.23
CA GLY A 544 -2.83 23.02 -3.93
C GLY A 544 -1.30 23.12 -3.95
N ARG A 545 -0.63 22.54 -2.95
CA ARG A 545 0.84 22.42 -2.91
C ARG A 545 1.45 21.64 -4.09
N TYR A 546 0.65 20.86 -4.83
CA TYR A 546 1.08 20.08 -5.99
C TYR A 546 0.67 20.72 -7.34
N VAL A 547 -0.13 21.79 -7.32
CA VAL A 547 -0.58 22.52 -8.51
C VAL A 547 0.34 23.67 -8.83
#